data_f1745ffe29a5db0c2c6fa3c25d1f66d3
#
_entry.id   f1745ffe29a5db0c2c6fa3c25d1f66d3
#
_cell.length_a   1.000
_cell.length_b   1.000
_cell.length_c   1.000
_cell.angle_alpha   90.00
_cell.angle_beta   90.00
_cell.angle_gamma   90.00
#
_symmetry.space_group_name_H-M   'P 1'
#
loop_
_entity.id
_entity.type
_entity.pdbx_description
1 polymer ?
#
loop_
_entity_poly.entity_id
_entity_poly.type
_entity_poly.pdbx_seq_one_letter_code
_entity_poly.pdbx_strand_id
1 'polypeptide(L)'
;LPEGFTVPELTELKGGHAVDSRMYPALQQMMDDCRAAGLEPWICSSYRTREKQEELFQNKVERLLDLGYSEEAAQEEAARWVARPGTSEHETGLAVDIVDKGYQILDRKQEQTPVQQWLMDHCAAYGFILRYPTDKSALTGIGYEPWHYRYVGREAAAAIMEQGICLEEYEAA
;
A
#
# COMPACT_ATOMS: atom_id res chain seq x y z
N LEU A 1 -6.50 11.35 -8.31
CA LEU A 1 -7.07 12.24 -7.27
C LEU A 1 -7.48 13.56 -7.91
N PRO A 2 -8.57 14.19 -7.46
CA PRO A 2 -8.96 15.51 -7.91
C PRO A 2 -7.85 16.54 -7.74
N GLU A 3 -7.83 17.55 -8.61
CA GLU A 3 -6.93 18.68 -8.44
C GLU A 3 -7.23 19.40 -7.12
N GLY A 4 -6.19 19.72 -6.34
CA GLY A 4 -6.34 20.34 -5.03
C GLY A 4 -6.81 19.40 -3.92
N PHE A 5 -6.84 18.07 -4.15
CA PHE A 5 -7.12 17.11 -3.08
C PHE A 5 -6.15 17.29 -1.91
N THR A 6 -6.70 17.31 -0.71
CA THR A 6 -5.93 17.33 0.55
C THR A 6 -6.52 16.30 1.52
N VAL A 7 -5.67 15.69 2.32
CA VAL A 7 -6.13 14.82 3.42
C VAL A 7 -6.78 15.72 4.48
N PRO A 8 -8.01 15.41 4.94
CA PRO A 8 -8.72 16.27 5.90
C PRO A 8 -7.95 16.50 7.20
N GLU A 9 -7.38 15.46 7.76
CA GLU A 9 -6.58 15.50 8.98
C GLU A 9 -5.58 14.34 8.98
N LEU A 10 -4.33 14.66 9.33
CA LEU A 10 -3.25 13.67 9.46
C LEU A 10 -2.91 13.45 10.93
N THR A 11 -2.70 12.19 11.30
CA THR A 11 -2.10 11.79 12.56
C THR A 11 -0.65 11.37 12.31
N GLU A 12 0.28 12.00 13.00
CA GLU A 12 1.70 11.67 12.93
C GLU A 12 2.00 10.37 13.69
N LEU A 13 2.86 9.56 13.10
CA LEU A 13 3.39 8.32 13.68
C LEU A 13 4.89 8.46 13.91
N LYS A 14 5.45 7.53 14.68
CA LYS A 14 6.90 7.45 14.87
C LYS A 14 7.63 7.22 13.55
N GLY A 15 8.85 7.75 13.43
CA GLY A 15 9.69 7.54 12.25
C GLY A 15 9.37 8.45 11.07
N GLY A 16 8.68 9.57 11.28
CA GLY A 16 8.37 10.53 10.24
C GLY A 16 7.20 10.12 9.34
N HIS A 17 6.40 9.15 9.78
CA HIS A 17 5.20 8.70 9.08
C HIS A 17 3.97 9.50 9.51
N ALA A 18 2.94 9.52 8.66
CA ALA A 18 1.64 10.06 8.97
C ALA A 18 0.55 9.29 8.21
N VAL A 19 -0.66 9.28 8.76
CA VAL A 19 -1.83 8.65 8.13
C VAL A 19 -3.05 9.52 8.32
N ASP A 20 -4.07 9.31 7.51
CA ASP A 20 -5.39 9.90 7.72
C ASP A 20 -5.90 9.53 9.12
N SER A 21 -6.31 10.53 9.90
CA SER A 21 -6.73 10.34 11.30
C SER A 21 -7.89 9.36 11.45
N ARG A 22 -8.72 9.18 10.41
CA ARG A 22 -9.85 8.22 10.43
C ARG A 22 -9.41 6.77 10.50
N MET A 23 -8.26 6.43 9.91
CA MET A 23 -7.74 5.06 9.94
C MET A 23 -6.79 4.77 11.10
N TYR A 24 -6.30 5.82 11.77
CA TYR A 24 -5.29 5.68 12.82
C TYR A 24 -5.66 4.69 13.94
N PRO A 25 -6.87 4.73 14.54
CA PRO A 25 -7.22 3.77 15.60
C PRO A 25 -7.19 2.32 15.14
N ALA A 26 -7.66 2.05 13.93
CA ALA A 26 -7.65 0.70 13.34
C ALA A 26 -6.23 0.23 13.05
N LEU A 27 -5.38 1.10 12.49
CA LEU A 27 -3.97 0.81 12.23
C LEU A 27 -3.23 0.50 13.53
N GLN A 28 -3.40 1.34 14.55
CA GLN A 28 -2.75 1.15 15.84
C GLN A 28 -3.13 -0.20 16.47
N GLN A 29 -4.42 -0.54 16.45
CA GLN A 29 -4.90 -1.81 17.00
C GLN A 29 -4.34 -3.01 16.22
N MET A 30 -4.35 -2.94 14.89
CA MET A 30 -3.78 -4.01 14.04
C MET A 30 -2.29 -4.22 14.33
N MET A 31 -1.53 -3.15 14.43
CA MET A 31 -0.09 -3.22 14.72
C MET A 31 0.18 -3.77 16.13
N ASP A 32 -0.60 -3.36 17.12
CA ASP A 32 -0.47 -3.83 18.51
C ASP A 32 -0.83 -5.31 18.61
N ASP A 33 -1.88 -5.77 17.96
CA ASP A 33 -2.30 -7.18 17.97
C ASP A 33 -1.28 -8.06 17.22
N CYS A 34 -0.68 -7.55 16.13
CA CYS A 34 0.41 -8.23 15.44
C CYS A 34 1.62 -8.40 16.38
N ARG A 35 1.99 -7.37 17.11
CA ARG A 35 3.08 -7.44 18.11
C ARG A 35 2.73 -8.39 19.27
N ALA A 36 1.49 -8.39 19.72
CA ALA A 36 1.01 -9.31 20.75
C ALA A 36 1.09 -10.78 20.31
N ALA A 37 1.03 -11.05 19.01
CA ALA A 37 1.28 -12.36 18.43
C ALA A 37 2.78 -12.74 18.35
N GLY A 38 3.67 -11.92 18.90
CA GLY A 38 5.11 -12.15 18.89
C GLY A 38 5.84 -11.74 17.63
N LEU A 39 5.21 -10.92 16.79
CA LEU A 39 5.74 -10.47 15.51
C LEU A 39 6.23 -9.02 15.58
N GLU A 40 7.05 -8.61 14.62
CA GLU A 40 7.62 -7.26 14.56
C GLU A 40 7.24 -6.56 13.25
N PRO A 41 5.99 -6.06 13.11
CA PRO A 41 5.58 -5.29 11.94
C PRO A 41 6.27 -3.92 11.92
N TRP A 42 6.66 -3.47 10.73
CA TRP A 42 7.37 -2.22 10.53
C TRP A 42 6.73 -1.43 9.38
N ILE A 43 6.31 -0.19 9.64
CA ILE A 43 5.80 0.72 8.61
C ILE A 43 6.99 1.34 7.89
N CYS A 44 7.11 1.09 6.60
CA CYS A 44 8.17 1.65 5.77
C CYS A 44 7.69 2.78 4.85
N SER A 45 6.38 2.89 4.62
CA SER A 45 5.78 4.01 3.89
C SER A 45 4.34 4.25 4.37
N SER A 46 3.89 5.50 4.25
CA SER A 46 2.57 5.96 4.71
C SER A 46 2.08 7.10 3.82
N TYR A 47 1.49 8.15 4.37
CA TYR A 47 1.12 9.31 3.59
C TYR A 47 2.33 9.89 2.84
N ARG A 48 2.10 10.20 1.57
CA ARG A 48 3.06 10.90 0.70
C ARG A 48 2.40 12.13 0.09
N THR A 49 3.15 13.23 0.02
CA THR A 49 2.73 14.37 -0.77
C THR A 49 2.80 14.05 -2.27
N ARG A 50 2.13 14.85 -3.08
CA ARG A 50 2.21 14.76 -4.54
C ARG A 50 3.66 14.88 -5.02
N GLU A 51 4.40 15.83 -4.47
CA GLU A 51 5.81 16.09 -4.79
C GLU A 51 6.68 14.88 -4.47
N LYS A 52 6.44 14.23 -3.33
CA LYS A 52 7.17 13.00 -2.99
C LYS A 52 6.85 11.84 -3.93
N GLN A 53 5.61 11.70 -4.33
CA GLN A 53 5.20 10.69 -5.30
C GLN A 53 5.84 10.94 -6.68
N GLU A 54 5.92 12.20 -7.10
CA GLU A 54 6.59 12.59 -8.34
C GLU A 54 8.09 12.24 -8.31
N GLU A 55 8.78 12.57 -7.22
CA GLU A 55 10.18 12.19 -7.01
C GLU A 55 10.38 10.66 -7.11
N LEU A 56 9.54 9.88 -6.44
CA LEU A 56 9.64 8.41 -6.47
C LEU A 56 9.39 7.83 -7.86
N PHE A 57 8.39 8.35 -8.56
CA PHE A 57 8.08 7.93 -9.92
C PHE A 57 9.24 8.25 -10.87
N GLN A 58 9.76 9.49 -10.82
CA GLN A 58 10.87 9.92 -11.64
C GLN A 58 12.13 9.08 -11.38
N ASN A 59 12.47 8.84 -10.12
CA ASN A 59 13.60 7.99 -9.76
C ASN A 59 13.46 6.56 -10.30
N LYS A 60 12.24 6.02 -10.33
CA LYS A 60 11.98 4.70 -10.91
C LYS A 60 12.19 4.72 -12.42
N VAL A 61 11.69 5.75 -13.11
CA VAL A 61 11.90 5.93 -14.57
C VAL A 61 13.39 6.02 -14.89
N GLU A 62 14.14 6.85 -14.17
CA GLU A 62 15.59 7.02 -14.39
C GLU A 62 16.35 5.69 -14.26
N ARG A 63 16.05 4.89 -13.23
CA ARG A 63 16.66 3.56 -13.07
C ARG A 63 16.37 2.62 -14.24
N LEU A 64 15.17 2.70 -14.82
CA LEU A 64 14.80 1.89 -15.98
C LEU A 64 15.49 2.38 -17.25
N LEU A 65 15.64 3.69 -17.42
CA LEU A 65 16.44 4.26 -18.51
C LEU A 65 17.91 3.79 -18.41
N ASP A 66 18.50 3.80 -17.24
CA ASP A 66 19.86 3.29 -16.99
C ASP A 66 20.01 1.80 -17.32
N LEU A 67 18.94 1.03 -17.23
CA LEU A 67 18.87 -0.39 -17.64
C LEU A 67 18.64 -0.58 -19.14
N GLY A 68 18.51 0.50 -19.92
CA GLY A 68 18.37 0.45 -21.37
C GLY A 68 16.93 0.48 -21.90
N TYR A 69 15.94 0.74 -21.05
CA TYR A 69 14.56 0.96 -21.51
C TYR A 69 14.48 2.26 -22.33
N SER A 70 13.60 2.30 -23.35
CA SER A 70 13.20 3.56 -23.97
C SER A 70 12.43 4.42 -22.97
N GLU A 71 12.32 5.73 -23.22
CA GLU A 71 11.59 6.63 -22.32
C GLU A 71 10.13 6.21 -22.14
N GLU A 72 9.43 5.86 -23.20
CA GLU A 72 8.05 5.38 -23.16
C GLU A 72 7.94 4.07 -22.36
N ALA A 73 8.78 3.07 -22.65
CA ALA A 73 8.79 1.79 -21.95
C ALA A 73 9.17 1.95 -20.47
N ALA A 74 10.09 2.85 -20.14
CA ALA A 74 10.48 3.14 -18.77
C ALA A 74 9.32 3.75 -17.96
N GLN A 75 8.55 4.66 -18.53
CA GLN A 75 7.39 5.24 -17.89
C GLN A 75 6.26 4.24 -17.69
N GLU A 76 5.98 3.39 -18.66
CA GLU A 76 4.97 2.33 -18.55
C GLU A 76 5.35 1.30 -17.50
N GLU A 77 6.59 0.82 -17.51
CA GLU A 77 7.08 -0.14 -16.53
C GLU A 77 7.14 0.45 -15.11
N ALA A 78 7.58 1.71 -14.98
CA ALA A 78 7.59 2.41 -13.70
C ALA A 78 6.18 2.49 -13.08
N ALA A 79 5.17 2.81 -13.89
CA ALA A 79 3.78 2.93 -13.44
C ALA A 79 3.17 1.62 -12.91
N ARG A 80 3.73 0.47 -13.23
CA ARG A 80 3.31 -0.84 -12.71
C ARG A 80 3.72 -1.07 -11.26
N TRP A 81 4.73 -0.36 -10.77
CA TRP A 81 5.31 -0.55 -9.44
C TRP A 81 5.22 0.70 -8.57
N VAL A 82 5.30 1.85 -9.19
CA VAL A 82 5.17 3.17 -8.55
C VAL A 82 4.04 3.91 -9.27
N ALA A 83 2.92 4.10 -8.60
CA ALA A 83 1.78 4.79 -9.20
C ALA A 83 2.17 6.20 -9.67
N ARG A 84 1.61 6.62 -10.80
CA ARG A 84 1.82 7.97 -11.31
C ARG A 84 1.37 9.01 -10.28
N PRO A 85 2.07 10.18 -10.19
CA PRO A 85 1.62 11.27 -9.32
C PRO A 85 0.15 11.60 -9.54
N GLY A 86 -0.60 11.76 -8.46
CA GLY A 86 -2.04 11.99 -8.51
C GLY A 86 -2.91 10.73 -8.59
N THR A 87 -2.31 9.55 -8.68
CA THR A 87 -3.03 8.27 -8.72
C THR A 87 -2.63 7.31 -7.60
N SER A 88 -1.62 7.68 -6.80
CA SER A 88 -1.17 6.87 -5.67
C SER A 88 -2.11 6.97 -4.47
N GLU A 89 -2.49 5.83 -3.91
CA GLU A 89 -3.26 5.78 -2.67
C GLU A 89 -2.52 6.34 -1.46
N HIS A 90 -1.19 6.34 -1.47
CA HIS A 90 -0.39 6.97 -0.43
C HIS A 90 -0.67 8.48 -0.31
N GLU A 91 -1.09 9.13 -1.38
CA GLU A 91 -1.49 10.54 -1.35
C GLU A 91 -2.83 10.78 -0.65
N THR A 92 -3.62 9.72 -0.42
CA THR A 92 -4.88 9.82 0.34
C THR A 92 -4.68 9.74 1.85
N GLY A 93 -3.53 9.28 2.32
CA GLY A 93 -3.30 8.96 3.73
C GLY A 93 -3.97 7.66 4.20
N LEU A 94 -4.65 6.91 3.31
CA LEU A 94 -5.40 5.69 3.64
C LEU A 94 -4.66 4.41 3.28
N ALA A 95 -3.39 4.49 2.88
CA ALA A 95 -2.55 3.35 2.57
C ALA A 95 -1.26 3.37 3.37
N VAL A 96 -0.80 2.18 3.74
CA VAL A 96 0.49 1.96 4.41
C VAL A 96 1.20 0.78 3.80
N ASP A 97 2.51 0.87 3.71
CA ASP A 97 3.38 -0.25 3.41
C ASP A 97 3.96 -0.78 4.72
N ILE A 98 3.67 -2.04 5.00
CA ILE A 98 4.12 -2.73 6.21
C ILE A 98 5.00 -3.91 5.80
N VAL A 99 6.15 -4.02 6.43
CA VAL A 99 7.09 -5.11 6.22
C VAL A 99 7.37 -5.84 7.55
N ASP A 100 8.00 -7.01 7.47
CA ASP A 100 8.59 -7.66 8.63
C ASP A 100 9.92 -6.96 8.95
N LYS A 101 10.13 -6.59 10.20
CA LYS A 101 11.38 -5.93 10.63
C LYS A 101 12.62 -6.77 10.31
N GLY A 102 12.49 -8.09 10.30
CA GLY A 102 13.54 -9.02 9.94
C GLY A 102 13.81 -9.13 8.44
N TYR A 103 12.91 -8.64 7.60
CA TYR A 103 13.03 -8.62 6.14
C TYR A 103 12.36 -7.38 5.57
N GLN A 104 13.14 -6.35 5.27
CA GLN A 104 12.60 -5.02 4.87
C GLN A 104 12.70 -4.76 3.37
N ILE A 105 13.04 -5.75 2.56
CA ILE A 105 13.12 -5.62 1.09
C ILE A 105 11.71 -5.71 0.51
N LEU A 106 11.35 -4.74 -0.34
CA LEU A 106 10.05 -4.71 -1.03
C LEU A 106 10.10 -5.58 -2.29
N ASP A 107 9.99 -6.89 -2.08
CA ASP A 107 9.90 -7.87 -3.13
C ASP A 107 8.87 -8.96 -2.79
N ARG A 108 8.63 -9.87 -3.70
CA ARG A 108 7.64 -10.95 -3.55
C ARG A 108 7.90 -11.84 -2.32
N LYS A 109 9.13 -11.94 -1.84
CA LYS A 109 9.45 -12.75 -0.66
C LYS A 109 8.81 -12.25 0.62
N GLN A 110 8.33 -11.00 0.63
CA GLN A 110 7.50 -10.48 1.73
C GLN A 110 6.35 -11.43 2.07
N GLU A 111 5.69 -12.03 1.08
CA GLU A 111 4.55 -12.95 1.28
C GLU A 111 4.87 -14.14 2.20
N GLN A 112 6.15 -14.49 2.34
CA GLN A 112 6.63 -15.62 3.15
C GLN A 112 6.98 -15.21 4.58
N THR A 113 7.02 -13.91 4.87
CA THR A 113 7.34 -13.44 6.22
C THR A 113 6.19 -13.71 7.19
N PRO A 114 6.48 -14.00 8.48
CA PRO A 114 5.44 -14.22 9.47
C PRO A 114 4.52 -13.00 9.64
N VAL A 115 5.04 -11.78 9.54
CA VAL A 115 4.25 -10.54 9.63
C VAL A 115 3.23 -10.47 8.48
N GLN A 116 3.65 -10.70 7.24
CA GLN A 116 2.72 -10.62 6.10
C GLN A 116 1.66 -11.72 6.15
N GLN A 117 2.02 -12.92 6.54
CA GLN A 117 1.06 -14.01 6.71
C GLN A 117 0.00 -13.65 7.76
N TRP A 118 0.41 -13.10 8.89
CA TRP A 118 -0.50 -12.63 9.91
C TRP A 118 -1.39 -11.49 9.40
N LEU A 119 -0.83 -10.50 8.72
CA LEU A 119 -1.58 -9.37 8.17
C LEU A 119 -2.58 -9.81 7.10
N MET A 120 -2.20 -10.69 6.19
CA MET A 120 -3.10 -11.21 5.15
C MET A 120 -4.30 -11.95 5.77
N ASP A 121 -4.08 -12.68 6.87
CA ASP A 121 -5.13 -13.42 7.56
C ASP A 121 -6.04 -12.52 8.43
N HIS A 122 -5.55 -11.39 8.92
CA HIS A 122 -6.23 -10.59 9.95
C HIS A 122 -6.62 -9.17 9.52
N CYS A 123 -6.05 -8.62 8.45
CA CYS A 123 -6.21 -7.20 8.10
C CYS A 123 -7.68 -6.79 7.91
N ALA A 124 -8.52 -7.65 7.37
CA ALA A 124 -9.93 -7.36 7.15
C ALA A 124 -10.70 -7.04 8.44
N ALA A 125 -10.36 -7.70 9.54
CA ALA A 125 -10.98 -7.44 10.85
C ALA A 125 -10.74 -6.01 11.36
N TYR A 126 -9.72 -5.34 10.86
CA TYR A 126 -9.38 -3.95 11.17
C TYR A 126 -9.80 -2.95 10.08
N GLY A 127 -10.41 -3.44 9.00
CA GLY A 127 -10.86 -2.60 7.89
C GLY A 127 -9.81 -2.38 6.80
N PHE A 128 -8.75 -3.18 6.75
CA PHE A 128 -7.71 -3.13 5.74
C PHE A 128 -7.84 -4.27 4.74
N ILE A 129 -7.38 -4.02 3.51
CA ILE A 129 -7.23 -5.04 2.46
C ILE A 129 -5.78 -5.11 1.99
N LEU A 130 -5.37 -6.29 1.52
CA LEU A 130 -4.20 -6.43 0.67
C LEU A 130 -4.59 -5.88 -0.71
N ARG A 131 -4.10 -4.69 -1.02
CA ARG A 131 -4.63 -3.88 -2.13
C ARG A 131 -4.31 -4.41 -3.52
N TYR A 132 -3.12 -4.97 -3.70
CA TYR A 132 -2.60 -5.39 -4.99
C TYR A 132 -2.22 -6.87 -5.00
N PRO A 133 -3.22 -7.79 -5.03
CA PRO A 133 -2.98 -9.23 -5.01
C PRO A 133 -2.40 -9.75 -6.34
N THR A 134 -1.92 -10.98 -6.36
CA THR A 134 -1.12 -11.57 -7.44
C THR A 134 -1.82 -11.64 -8.80
N ASP A 135 -3.12 -11.88 -8.81
CA ASP A 135 -3.90 -12.21 -10.02
C ASP A 135 -4.79 -11.05 -10.51
N LYS A 136 -4.62 -9.87 -9.92
CA LYS A 136 -5.48 -8.69 -10.18
C LYS A 136 -4.77 -7.53 -10.87
N SER A 137 -3.52 -7.69 -11.28
CA SER A 137 -2.72 -6.60 -11.87
C SER A 137 -3.34 -6.00 -13.14
N ALA A 138 -4.09 -6.77 -13.91
CA ALA A 138 -4.79 -6.27 -15.09
C ALA A 138 -5.93 -5.30 -14.73
N LEU A 139 -6.52 -5.44 -13.54
CA LEU A 139 -7.60 -4.58 -13.04
C LEU A 139 -7.06 -3.40 -12.25
N THR A 140 -6.08 -3.64 -11.37
CA THR A 140 -5.51 -2.61 -10.50
C THR A 140 -4.50 -1.70 -11.20
N GLY A 141 -3.89 -2.18 -12.28
CA GLY A 141 -2.78 -1.51 -12.96
C GLY A 141 -1.43 -1.60 -12.23
N ILE A 142 -1.38 -2.22 -11.05
CA ILE A 142 -0.19 -2.34 -10.20
C ILE A 142 0.19 -3.82 -10.08
N GLY A 143 1.49 -4.10 -10.06
CA GLY A 143 2.03 -5.43 -9.82
C GLY A 143 1.73 -5.92 -8.39
N TYR A 144 2.01 -7.20 -8.13
CA TYR A 144 1.81 -7.77 -6.80
C TYR A 144 2.66 -7.07 -5.73
N GLU A 145 1.98 -6.52 -4.73
CA GLU A 145 2.61 -5.84 -3.60
C GLU A 145 2.15 -6.43 -2.27
N PRO A 146 2.79 -7.51 -1.76
CA PRO A 146 2.39 -8.16 -0.50
C PRO A 146 2.74 -7.35 0.77
N TRP A 147 3.01 -6.05 0.64
CA TRP A 147 3.28 -5.11 1.73
C TRP A 147 2.29 -3.95 1.78
N HIS A 148 1.48 -3.76 0.73
CA HIS A 148 0.63 -2.58 0.57
C HIS A 148 -0.79 -2.85 1.05
N TYR A 149 -1.19 -2.19 2.14
CA TYR A 149 -2.52 -2.30 2.75
C TYR A 149 -3.29 -1.00 2.61
N ARG A 150 -4.54 -1.10 2.16
CA ARG A 150 -5.47 0.01 2.03
C ARG A 150 -6.58 -0.09 3.07
N TYR A 151 -6.86 1.01 3.77
CA TYR A 151 -8.03 1.12 4.63
C TYR A 151 -9.29 1.41 3.84
N VAL A 152 -10.31 0.57 4.01
CA VAL A 152 -11.61 0.68 3.32
C VAL A 152 -12.79 0.56 4.27
N GLY A 153 -12.53 0.35 5.57
CA GLY A 153 -13.54 0.03 6.57
C GLY A 153 -13.84 -1.47 6.65
N ARG A 154 -14.36 -1.91 7.79
CA ARG A 154 -14.51 -3.36 8.11
C ARG A 154 -15.46 -4.10 7.18
N GLU A 155 -16.58 -3.49 6.81
CA GLU A 155 -17.60 -4.12 5.95
C GLU A 155 -17.03 -4.41 4.56
N ALA A 156 -16.48 -3.40 3.90
CA ALA A 156 -15.86 -3.56 2.59
C ALA A 156 -14.65 -4.49 2.64
N ALA A 157 -13.80 -4.37 3.67
CA ALA A 157 -12.63 -5.22 3.82
C ALA A 157 -12.99 -6.70 3.97
N ALA A 158 -13.99 -7.02 4.78
CA ALA A 158 -14.50 -8.38 4.94
C ALA A 158 -14.99 -8.95 3.61
N ALA A 159 -15.83 -8.20 2.89
CA ALA A 159 -16.38 -8.64 1.61
C ALA A 159 -15.28 -8.87 0.56
N ILE A 160 -14.32 -7.95 0.45
CA ILE A 160 -13.23 -8.02 -0.52
C ILE A 160 -12.32 -9.22 -0.23
N MET A 161 -11.87 -9.36 1.01
CA MET A 161 -10.92 -10.42 1.38
C MET A 161 -11.57 -11.81 1.38
N GLU A 162 -12.82 -11.93 1.83
CA GLU A 162 -13.56 -13.22 1.81
C GLU A 162 -13.83 -13.71 0.39
N GLN A 163 -14.19 -12.82 -0.52
CA GLN A 163 -14.47 -13.16 -1.92
C GLN A 163 -13.20 -13.28 -2.78
N GLY A 164 -12.04 -12.85 -2.28
CA GLY A 164 -10.79 -12.85 -3.05
C GLY A 164 -10.83 -11.92 -4.27
N ILE A 165 -11.54 -10.81 -4.17
CA ILE A 165 -11.66 -9.78 -5.21
C ILE A 165 -10.77 -8.58 -4.89
N CYS A 166 -10.54 -7.69 -5.86
CA CYS A 166 -9.87 -6.43 -5.63
C CYS A 166 -10.89 -5.29 -5.40
N LEU A 167 -10.39 -4.12 -4.99
CA LEU A 167 -11.24 -2.96 -4.72
C LEU A 167 -12.04 -2.54 -5.96
N GLU A 168 -11.44 -2.58 -7.13
CA GLU A 168 -12.09 -2.25 -8.42
C GLU A 168 -13.29 -3.16 -8.71
N GLU A 169 -13.16 -4.44 -8.42
CA GLU A 169 -14.27 -5.40 -8.58
C GLU A 169 -15.40 -5.13 -7.57
N TYR A 170 -15.04 -4.78 -6.34
CA TYR A 170 -16.02 -4.44 -5.31
C TYR A 170 -16.79 -3.16 -5.62
N GLU A 171 -16.11 -2.13 -6.13
CA GLU A 171 -16.73 -0.86 -6.52
C GLU A 171 -17.60 -0.97 -7.78
N ALA A 172 -17.35 -1.97 -8.62
CA ALA A 172 -18.13 -2.21 -9.84
C ALA A 172 -19.40 -3.05 -9.61
N ALA A 173 -19.53 -3.65 -8.43
CA ALA A 173 -20.68 -4.49 -8.07
C ALA A 173 -21.84 -3.66 -7.52
#